data_db76d216dea54f7c7cdcb5f213228549
#
_entry.id   db76d216dea54f7c7cdcb5f213228549
#
_cell.length_a   1.000
_cell.length_b   1.000
_cell.length_c   1.000
_cell.angle_alpha   90.00
_cell.angle_beta   90.00
_cell.angle_gamma   90.00
#
_symmetry.space_group_name_H-M   'P 1'
#
loop_
_entity.id
_entity.type
_entity.pdbx_description
1 polymer ?
#
loop_
_entity_poly.entity_id
_entity_poly.type
_entity_poly.pdbx_seq_one_letter_code
_entity_poly.pdbx_strand_id
1 'polypeptide(L)'
;MENLYKCSDIPELIKDDFIIDKKMKLKLKPKITDGLNGLMVIYAPWCSYCISSKNMWINMARLFKYKFKIYAFNSYNFRDANNELTIPLDIRIYPVVKFIRRDGSIFNYRYDESESEITKFIIKNS
;
A
#
# COMPACT_ATOMS: atom_id res chain seq x y z
N MET A 1 18.81 -2.21 -0.91
CA MET A 1 18.00 -3.44 -1.01
C MET A 1 16.98 -3.30 -2.11
N GLU A 2 16.74 -4.38 -2.83
CA GLU A 2 15.78 -4.35 -3.91
C GLU A 2 14.34 -4.31 -3.41
N ASN A 3 13.46 -3.75 -4.23
CA ASN A 3 12.03 -3.76 -3.97
C ASN A 3 11.46 -5.16 -4.19
N LEU A 4 10.65 -5.65 -3.24
CA LEU A 4 10.07 -6.98 -3.27
C LEU A 4 9.15 -7.21 -4.48
N TYR A 5 8.48 -6.16 -4.94
CA TYR A 5 7.45 -6.27 -5.98
C TYR A 5 7.95 -5.83 -7.36
N LYS A 6 9.25 -5.66 -7.50
CA LYS A 6 9.88 -5.37 -8.79
C LYS A 6 9.49 -6.44 -9.81
N CYS A 7 9.16 -6.02 -11.01
CA CYS A 7 8.71 -6.89 -12.10
C CYS A 7 7.37 -7.59 -11.86
N SER A 8 6.60 -7.15 -10.87
CA SER A 8 5.23 -7.63 -10.68
C SER A 8 4.21 -6.57 -11.16
N ASP A 9 2.92 -6.91 -11.11
CA ASP A 9 1.85 -5.98 -11.46
C ASP A 9 1.59 -4.95 -10.34
N ILE A 10 2.24 -5.08 -9.19
CA ILE A 10 2.06 -4.15 -8.08
C ILE A 10 3.05 -2.98 -8.25
N PRO A 11 2.55 -1.74 -8.39
CA PRO A 11 3.44 -0.59 -8.46
C PRO A 11 4.10 -0.32 -7.11
N GLU A 12 5.40 -0.08 -7.15
CA GLU A 12 6.16 0.35 -5.98
C GLU A 12 6.08 1.86 -5.90
N LEU A 13 5.43 2.37 -4.86
CA LEU A 13 5.25 3.81 -4.67
C LEU A 13 6.55 4.44 -4.18
N ILE A 14 6.71 5.71 -4.50
CA ILE A 14 7.82 6.54 -4.03
C ILE A 14 7.24 7.77 -3.32
N LYS A 15 8.10 8.53 -2.64
CA LYS A 15 7.69 9.71 -1.89
C LYS A 15 6.89 10.69 -2.74
N ASP A 16 7.27 10.88 -4.00
CA ASP A 16 6.61 11.84 -4.89
C ASP A 16 5.19 11.45 -5.30
N ASP A 17 4.78 10.21 -5.02
CA ASP A 17 3.40 9.78 -5.26
C ASP A 17 2.42 10.30 -4.21
N PHE A 18 2.92 10.87 -3.14
CA PHE A 18 2.12 11.39 -2.02
C PHE A 18 2.08 12.91 -2.04
N ILE A 19 0.98 13.47 -1.51
CA ILE A 19 0.81 14.91 -1.32
C ILE A 19 0.25 15.18 0.09
N ILE A 20 0.48 16.40 0.57
CA ILE A 20 -0.18 16.90 1.78
C ILE A 20 -1.31 17.81 1.32
N ASP A 21 -2.54 17.53 1.75
CA ASP A 21 -3.71 18.32 1.34
C ASP A 21 -3.84 19.61 2.16
N LYS A 22 -4.88 20.40 1.88
CA LYS A 22 -5.14 21.66 2.56
C LYS A 22 -5.40 21.50 4.05
N LYS A 23 -5.82 20.30 4.48
CA LYS A 23 -6.08 19.98 5.89
C LYS A 23 -4.85 19.35 6.56
N MET A 24 -3.69 19.43 5.92
CA MET A 24 -2.42 18.87 6.39
C MET A 24 -2.46 17.33 6.51
N LYS A 25 -3.32 16.68 5.73
CA LYS A 25 -3.40 15.22 5.70
C LYS A 25 -2.62 14.66 4.51
N LEU A 26 -1.91 13.56 4.75
CA LEU A 26 -1.22 12.85 3.70
C LEU A 26 -2.23 12.10 2.83
N LYS A 27 -2.07 12.21 1.52
CA LYS A 27 -2.90 11.52 0.53
C LYS A 27 -2.03 10.98 -0.59
N LEU A 28 -2.53 9.98 -1.28
CA LEU A 28 -1.97 9.56 -2.55
C LEU A 28 -2.49 10.46 -3.66
N LYS A 29 -1.64 10.78 -4.63
CA LYS A 29 -2.06 11.65 -5.75
C LYS A 29 -3.19 11.00 -6.54
N PRO A 30 -4.22 11.75 -6.97
CA PRO A 30 -5.37 11.19 -7.70
C PRO A 30 -5.01 10.43 -8.97
N LYS A 31 -3.96 10.86 -9.68
CA LYS A 31 -3.51 10.17 -10.89
C LYS A 31 -3.03 8.74 -10.61
N ILE A 32 -2.59 8.48 -9.37
CA ILE A 32 -2.13 7.17 -8.96
C ILE A 32 -3.31 6.23 -8.72
N THR A 33 -4.37 6.72 -8.04
CA THR A 33 -5.55 5.91 -7.75
C THR A 33 -6.39 5.62 -8.99
N ASP A 34 -6.38 6.51 -9.95
CA ASP A 34 -7.10 6.34 -11.22
C ASP A 34 -8.57 5.95 -11.02
N GLY A 35 -9.20 6.56 -10.01
CA GLY A 35 -10.61 6.35 -9.73
C GLY A 35 -10.96 5.05 -9.01
N LEU A 36 -9.97 4.28 -8.55
CA LEU A 36 -10.20 3.01 -7.88
C LEU A 36 -9.76 3.06 -6.42
N ASN A 37 -10.50 2.36 -5.56
CA ASN A 37 -10.05 2.06 -4.21
C ASN A 37 -8.92 1.04 -4.25
N GLY A 38 -8.12 0.98 -3.18
CA GLY A 38 -6.99 0.05 -3.14
C GLY A 38 -6.48 -0.22 -1.74
N LEU A 39 -5.50 -1.09 -1.67
CA LEU A 39 -4.72 -1.36 -0.45
C LEU A 39 -3.25 -1.10 -0.73
N MET A 40 -2.57 -0.49 0.22
CA MET A 40 -1.14 -0.24 0.15
C MET A 40 -0.43 -1.10 1.20
N VAL A 41 0.50 -1.92 0.75
CA VAL A 41 1.34 -2.75 1.63
C VAL A 41 2.65 -2.02 1.87
N ILE A 42 2.86 -1.59 3.11
CA ILE A 42 4.09 -0.91 3.53
C ILE A 42 5.00 -1.98 4.11
N TYR A 43 6.19 -2.15 3.56
CA TYR A 43 7.06 -3.25 3.91
C TYR A 43 8.51 -2.81 4.05
N ALA A 44 9.32 -3.70 4.62
CA ALA A 44 10.77 -3.63 4.55
C ALA A 44 11.29 -4.91 3.87
N PRO A 45 12.34 -4.84 3.03
CA PRO A 45 12.80 -6.00 2.26
C PRO A 45 13.32 -7.15 3.12
N TRP A 46 13.74 -6.87 4.36
CA TRP A 46 14.24 -7.89 5.29
C TRP A 46 13.15 -8.53 6.16
N CYS A 47 11.93 -8.06 6.07
CA CYS A 47 10.81 -8.56 6.88
C CYS A 47 10.36 -9.94 6.37
N SER A 48 10.48 -10.97 7.20
CA SER A 48 10.17 -12.34 6.79
C SER A 48 8.70 -12.53 6.41
N TYR A 49 7.77 -11.92 7.17
CA TYR A 49 6.36 -12.01 6.83
C TYR A 49 6.04 -11.26 5.53
N CYS A 50 6.70 -10.13 5.28
CA CYS A 50 6.55 -9.42 4.01
C CYS A 50 6.96 -10.29 2.83
N ILE A 51 8.07 -11.01 2.98
CA ILE A 51 8.58 -11.91 1.95
C ILE A 51 7.61 -13.08 1.74
N SER A 52 7.13 -13.71 2.82
CA SER A 52 6.26 -14.87 2.71
C SER A 52 4.87 -14.53 2.16
N SER A 53 4.37 -13.33 2.39
CA SER A 53 3.05 -12.90 1.90
C SER A 53 3.07 -12.29 0.50
N LYS A 54 4.24 -12.14 -0.09
CA LYS A 54 4.43 -11.48 -1.40
C LYS A 54 3.52 -12.06 -2.49
N ASN A 55 3.52 -13.39 -2.62
CA ASN A 55 2.77 -14.05 -3.69
C ASN A 55 1.25 -13.87 -3.53
N MET A 56 0.77 -13.83 -2.30
CA MET A 56 -0.64 -13.55 -2.03
C MET A 56 -1.04 -12.19 -2.58
N TRP A 57 -0.25 -11.15 -2.28
CA TRP A 57 -0.54 -9.80 -2.76
C TRP A 57 -0.49 -9.71 -4.28
N ILE A 58 0.49 -10.36 -4.91
CA ILE A 58 0.61 -10.40 -6.37
C ILE A 58 -0.61 -11.07 -6.99
N ASN A 59 -1.09 -12.16 -6.40
CA ASN A 59 -2.28 -12.85 -6.87
C ASN A 59 -3.54 -11.97 -6.73
N MET A 60 -3.67 -11.24 -5.62
CA MET A 60 -4.79 -10.33 -5.43
C MET A 60 -4.76 -9.20 -6.47
N ALA A 61 -3.60 -8.63 -6.72
CA ALA A 61 -3.43 -7.56 -7.72
C ALA A 61 -3.84 -8.04 -9.11
N ARG A 62 -3.47 -9.26 -9.48
CA ARG A 62 -3.81 -9.84 -10.78
C ARG A 62 -5.30 -10.13 -10.89
N LEU A 63 -5.87 -10.71 -9.84
CA LEU A 63 -7.27 -11.12 -9.83
C LEU A 63 -8.24 -9.94 -9.93
N PHE A 64 -7.91 -8.83 -9.27
CA PHE A 64 -8.79 -7.66 -9.20
C PHE A 64 -8.28 -6.46 -10.00
N LYS A 65 -7.45 -6.68 -10.98
CA LYS A 65 -6.68 -5.67 -11.71
C LYS A 65 -7.47 -4.45 -12.16
N TYR A 66 -8.72 -4.64 -12.61
CA TYR A 66 -9.54 -3.56 -13.15
C TYR A 66 -10.56 -3.00 -12.17
N LYS A 67 -10.64 -3.54 -10.96
CA LYS A 67 -11.66 -3.18 -9.98
C LYS A 67 -11.08 -2.60 -8.70
N PHE A 68 -9.83 -2.92 -8.40
CA PHE A 68 -9.20 -2.57 -7.13
C PHE A 68 -7.69 -2.55 -7.32
N LYS A 69 -7.01 -1.61 -6.67
CA LYS A 69 -5.57 -1.49 -6.82
C LYS A 69 -4.83 -2.00 -5.59
N ILE A 70 -3.70 -2.65 -5.83
CA ILE A 70 -2.74 -3.02 -4.79
C ILE A 70 -1.47 -2.23 -5.05
N TYR A 71 -0.97 -1.57 -4.02
CA TYR A 71 0.27 -0.80 -4.06
C TYR A 71 1.26 -1.38 -3.06
N ALA A 72 2.54 -1.17 -3.31
CA ALA A 72 3.60 -1.47 -2.35
C ALA A 72 4.41 -0.21 -2.06
N PHE A 73 4.86 -0.07 -0.83
CA PHE A 73 5.73 1.03 -0.44
C PHE A 73 6.86 0.46 0.42
N ASN A 74 8.09 0.52 -0.10
CA ASN A 74 9.29 0.10 0.61
C ASN A 74 9.78 1.25 1.48
N SER A 75 9.28 1.33 2.71
CA SER A 75 9.65 2.44 3.57
C SER A 75 11.10 2.38 4.05
N TYR A 76 11.74 1.21 4.00
CA TYR A 76 13.13 1.06 4.39
C TYR A 76 14.08 1.85 3.47
N ASN A 77 13.84 1.80 2.16
CA ASN A 77 14.68 2.52 1.19
C ASN A 77 14.61 4.04 1.35
N PHE A 78 13.59 4.54 2.03
CA PHE A 78 13.34 5.96 2.19
C PHE A 78 13.44 6.42 3.64
N ARG A 79 13.96 5.59 4.55
CA ARG A 79 13.85 5.85 5.99
C ARG A 79 14.54 7.15 6.42
N ASP A 80 15.63 7.56 5.78
CA ASP A 80 16.35 8.79 6.14
C ASP A 80 15.65 10.05 5.59
N ALA A 81 14.91 9.92 4.49
CA ALA A 81 14.15 11.00 3.88
C ALA A 81 12.71 11.05 4.42
N ASN A 82 12.34 10.19 5.35
CA ASN A 82 10.96 9.75 5.51
C ASN A 82 10.30 10.03 6.82
N ASN A 83 10.90 10.84 7.67
CA ASN A 83 10.13 11.31 8.83
C ASN A 83 8.83 11.98 8.38
N GLU A 84 8.81 12.56 7.18
CA GLU A 84 7.62 13.17 6.61
C GLU A 84 6.52 12.15 6.28
N LEU A 85 6.88 10.91 5.92
CA LEU A 85 5.92 9.86 5.60
C LEU A 85 5.72 8.88 6.76
N THR A 86 6.78 8.56 7.47
CA THR A 86 6.74 7.58 8.57
C THR A 86 5.79 8.01 9.68
N ILE A 87 5.82 9.28 10.06
CA ILE A 87 4.97 9.81 11.12
C ILE A 87 3.50 9.83 10.68
N PRO A 88 3.13 10.45 9.52
CA PRO A 88 1.73 10.47 9.09
C PRO A 88 1.15 9.08 8.80
N LEU A 89 1.96 8.14 8.34
CA LEU A 89 1.52 6.78 8.07
C LEU A 89 1.54 5.88 9.30
N ASP A 90 2.11 6.37 10.40
CA ASP A 90 2.21 5.63 11.66
C ASP A 90 2.87 4.25 11.47
N ILE A 91 4.03 4.25 10.81
CA ILE A 91 4.77 3.01 10.53
C ILE A 91 5.62 2.67 11.75
N ARG A 92 5.26 1.60 12.46
CA ARG A 92 5.96 1.13 13.66
C ARG A 92 6.54 -0.25 13.50
N ILE A 93 5.83 -1.12 12.80
CA ILE A 93 6.25 -2.50 12.51
C ILE A 93 5.93 -2.80 11.05
N TYR A 94 6.44 -3.92 10.53
CA TYR A 94 6.18 -4.36 9.16
C TYR A 94 5.54 -5.73 9.14
N PRO A 95 4.63 -5.97 8.21
CA PRO A 95 4.07 -5.02 7.25
C PRO A 95 2.98 -4.16 7.88
N VAL A 96 2.68 -3.02 7.25
CA VAL A 96 1.53 -2.19 7.58
C VAL A 96 0.66 -2.12 6.33
N VAL A 97 -0.65 -2.35 6.48
CA VAL A 97 -1.58 -2.28 5.36
C VAL A 97 -2.49 -1.07 5.55
N LYS A 98 -2.60 -0.25 4.52
CA LYS A 98 -3.47 0.93 4.51
C LYS A 98 -4.52 0.79 3.42
N PHE A 99 -5.74 1.25 3.72
CA PHE A 99 -6.80 1.36 2.74
C PHE A 99 -6.71 2.72 2.05
N ILE A 100 -6.65 2.72 0.73
CA ILE A 100 -6.56 3.92 -0.09
C ILE A 100 -7.89 4.09 -0.81
N ARG A 101 -8.59 5.17 -0.54
CA ARG A 101 -9.82 5.46 -1.25
C ARG A 101 -9.50 6.07 -2.62
N ARG A 102 -10.49 6.04 -3.51
CA ARG A 102 -10.32 6.54 -4.88
C ARG A 102 -9.88 8.01 -4.97
N ASP A 103 -10.18 8.79 -3.93
CA ASP A 103 -9.73 10.18 -3.87
C ASP A 103 -8.31 10.34 -3.33
N GLY A 104 -7.65 9.24 -2.99
CA GLY A 104 -6.30 9.23 -2.42
C GLY A 104 -6.24 9.24 -0.90
N SER A 105 -7.38 9.37 -0.21
CA SER A 105 -7.41 9.36 1.26
C SER A 105 -6.90 8.04 1.81
N ILE A 106 -6.13 8.12 2.91
CA ILE A 106 -5.43 6.96 3.49
C ILE A 106 -6.05 6.64 4.84
N PHE A 107 -6.47 5.38 5.01
CA PHE A 107 -7.08 4.87 6.24
C PHE A 107 -6.38 3.60 6.69
N ASN A 108 -6.48 3.28 7.97
CA ASN A 108 -5.97 2.02 8.49
C ASN A 108 -6.81 0.84 7.98
N TYR A 109 -6.14 -0.24 7.58
CA TYR A 109 -6.79 -1.51 7.35
C TYR A 109 -6.82 -2.25 8.69
N ARG A 110 -8.03 -2.52 9.20
CA ARG A 110 -8.21 -3.01 10.59
C ARG A 110 -8.65 -4.46 10.66
N TYR A 111 -8.55 -5.19 9.57
CA TYR A 111 -8.95 -6.59 9.52
C TYR A 111 -7.74 -7.49 9.41
N ASP A 112 -7.96 -8.80 9.52
CA ASP A 112 -6.90 -9.78 9.37
C ASP A 112 -6.33 -9.75 7.95
N GLU A 113 -5.02 -9.99 7.83
CA GLU A 113 -4.30 -10.00 6.55
C GLU A 113 -4.26 -11.39 5.91
N SER A 114 -5.19 -12.27 6.27
CA SER A 114 -5.35 -13.54 5.58
C SER A 114 -5.94 -13.33 4.18
N GLU A 115 -5.66 -14.25 3.28
CA GLU A 115 -6.18 -14.17 1.91
C GLU A 115 -7.69 -14.06 1.87
N SER A 116 -8.41 -14.82 2.71
CA SER A 116 -9.87 -14.79 2.71
C SER A 116 -10.43 -13.45 3.19
N GLU A 117 -9.86 -12.86 4.22
CA GLU A 117 -10.31 -11.57 4.74
C GLU A 117 -9.98 -10.43 3.79
N ILE A 118 -8.81 -10.45 3.16
CA ILE A 118 -8.44 -9.46 2.16
C ILE A 118 -9.36 -9.57 0.95
N THR A 119 -9.66 -10.76 0.48
CA THR A 119 -10.60 -10.98 -0.63
C THR A 119 -11.97 -10.40 -0.34
N LYS A 120 -12.51 -10.66 0.86
CA LYS A 120 -13.80 -10.10 1.29
C LYS A 120 -13.76 -8.56 1.30
N PHE A 121 -12.68 -8.00 1.82
CA PHE A 121 -12.52 -6.55 1.88
C PHE A 121 -12.50 -5.94 0.47
N ILE A 122 -11.75 -6.53 -0.45
CA ILE A 122 -11.66 -6.06 -1.83
C ILE A 122 -13.02 -6.11 -2.51
N ILE A 123 -13.73 -7.21 -2.38
CA ILE A 123 -15.06 -7.36 -3.00
C ILE A 123 -16.03 -6.30 -2.47
N LYS A 124 -16.01 -6.07 -1.17
CA LYS A 124 -16.89 -5.09 -0.53
C LYS A 124 -16.56 -3.65 -0.95
N ASN A 125 -15.30 -3.37 -1.24
CA ASN A 125 -14.81 -2.00 -1.46
C ASN A 125 -14.38 -1.73 -2.91
N SER A 126 -14.65 -2.63 -3.79
CA SER A 126 -14.33 -2.44 -5.21
C SER A 126 -15.46 -1.74 -5.97
#